data_82763c6e2396e3363b2496a40170c92e
#
_entry.id   82763c6e2396e3363b2496a40170c92e
#
_cell.length_a   1.000
_cell.length_b   1.000
_cell.length_c   1.000
_cell.angle_alpha   90.00
_cell.angle_beta   90.00
_cell.angle_gamma   90.00
#
_symmetry.space_group_name_H-M   'P 1'
#
loop_
_entity.id
_entity.type
_entity.pdbx_description
1 polymer ?
#
loop_
_entity_poly.entity_id
_entity_poly.type
_entity_poly.pdbx_seq_one_letter_code
_entity_poly.pdbx_strand_id
1 'polypeptide(L)' 'GIITDGDLRRHMEGLLSRKAAEVMTPKPRVIAPDALAEQAVAMMNERKITCLFAVSPDGAGQAEGILHIHDCLRAGVV' A
#
# COMPACT_ATOMS: atom_id res chain seq x y z
N GLY A 1 -3.82 -2.57 -8.67
CA GLY A 1 -4.09 -3.01 -7.29
C GLY A 1 -2.83 -3.31 -6.50
N ILE A 2 -3.01 -3.84 -5.34
CA ILE A 2 -1.91 -4.20 -4.45
C ILE A 2 -2.14 -5.60 -3.90
N ILE A 3 -1.05 -6.35 -3.73
CA ILE A 3 -1.09 -7.67 -3.10
C ILE A 3 -0.27 -7.60 -1.82
N THR A 4 -0.91 -7.85 -0.68
CA THR A 4 -0.28 -7.81 0.64
C THR A 4 -0.32 -9.18 1.28
N ASP A 5 0.33 -9.34 2.43
CA ASP A 5 0.27 -10.58 3.22
C ASP A 5 -1.18 -10.94 3.54
N GLY A 6 -2.00 -9.94 3.86
CA GLY A 6 -3.42 -10.16 4.14
C GLY A 6 -4.18 -10.74 2.95
N ASP A 7 -3.87 -10.24 1.75
CA ASP A 7 -4.47 -10.78 0.53
C ASP A 7 -4.08 -12.24 0.31
N LEU A 8 -2.80 -12.55 0.51
CA LEU A 8 -2.31 -13.92 0.36
C LEU A 8 -2.98 -14.87 1.34
N ARG A 9 -3.14 -14.44 2.59
CA ARG A 9 -3.80 -15.25 3.62
C ARG A 9 -5.26 -15.48 3.31
N ARG A 10 -5.97 -14.44 2.84
CA ARG A 10 -7.39 -14.56 2.50
C ARG A 10 -7.64 -15.50 1.33
N HIS A 11 -6.68 -15.61 0.43
CA HIS A 11 -6.80 -16.41 -0.80
C HIS A 11 -5.89 -17.62 -0.81
N MET A 12 -5.48 -18.09 0.36
CA MET A 12 -4.52 -19.19 0.50
C MET A 12 -4.99 -20.45 -0.21
N GLU A 13 -6.28 -20.78 -0.13
CA GLU A 13 -6.82 -21.92 -0.82
C GLU A 13 -6.79 -21.70 -2.33
N GLY A 14 -6.08 -22.57 -3.03
CA GLY A 14 -5.93 -22.47 -4.49
C GLY A 14 -5.03 -21.33 -4.94
N LEU A 15 -4.23 -20.74 -4.04
CA LEU A 15 -3.41 -19.57 -4.32
C LEU A 15 -2.51 -19.77 -5.53
N LEU A 16 -1.87 -20.92 -5.67
CA LEU A 16 -0.90 -21.19 -6.71
C LEU A 16 -1.52 -21.22 -8.13
N SER A 17 -2.82 -21.39 -8.22
CA SER A 17 -3.53 -21.39 -9.51
C SER A 17 -4.29 -20.08 -9.77
N ARG A 18 -4.22 -19.10 -8.87
CA ARG A 18 -4.90 -17.82 -9.03
C ARG A 18 -4.02 -16.80 -9.74
N LYS A 19 -4.65 -15.95 -10.52
CA LYS A 19 -3.97 -14.82 -11.13
C LYS A 19 -3.84 -13.67 -10.14
N ALA A 20 -2.84 -12.81 -10.32
CA ALA A 20 -2.64 -11.65 -9.46
C ALA A 20 -3.90 -10.79 -9.34
N ALA A 21 -4.61 -10.58 -10.45
CA ALA A 21 -5.84 -9.79 -10.43
C ALA A 21 -6.94 -10.39 -9.57
N GLU A 22 -6.92 -11.70 -9.37
CA GLU A 22 -7.92 -12.39 -8.54
C GLU A 22 -7.61 -12.27 -7.05
N VAL A 23 -6.34 -12.07 -6.72
CA VAL A 23 -5.85 -12.03 -5.33
C VAL A 23 -5.75 -10.59 -4.81
N MET A 24 -5.42 -9.65 -5.66
CA MET A 24 -5.15 -8.28 -5.28
C MET A 24 -6.35 -7.56 -4.67
N THR A 25 -6.04 -6.54 -3.86
CA THR A 25 -7.01 -5.52 -3.47
C THR A 25 -6.99 -4.46 -4.56
N PRO A 26 -8.10 -4.20 -5.25
CA PRO A 26 -8.15 -3.17 -6.27
C PRO A 26 -8.17 -1.77 -5.65
N LYS A 27 -7.77 -0.76 -6.43
CA LYS A 27 -7.80 0.65 -6.01
C LYS A 27 -7.13 0.86 -4.65
N PRO A 28 -5.82 0.58 -4.54
CA PRO A 28 -5.11 0.77 -3.28
C PRO A 28 -5.11 2.25 -2.87
N ARG A 29 -4.97 2.51 -1.58
CA ARG A 29 -4.83 3.89 -1.09
C ARG A 29 -3.50 4.44 -1.56
N VAL A 30 -3.50 5.71 -1.92
CA VAL A 30 -2.33 6.40 -2.44
C VAL A 30 -2.05 7.66 -1.63
N ILE A 31 -0.83 8.16 -1.75
CA ILE A 31 -0.43 9.41 -1.11
C ILE A 31 0.46 10.19 -2.10
N ALA A 32 0.46 11.50 -2.01
CA ALA A 32 1.35 12.31 -2.83
C ALA A 32 2.80 12.13 -2.36
N PRO A 33 3.78 12.10 -3.29
CA PRO A 33 5.18 11.89 -2.91
C PRO A 33 5.74 12.97 -1.98
N ASP A 34 5.19 14.18 -2.03
CA ASP A 34 5.64 15.29 -1.19
C ASP A 34 4.85 15.42 0.11
N ALA A 35 3.94 14.51 0.40
CA ALA A 35 3.23 14.50 1.67
C ALA A 35 4.18 14.12 2.80
N LEU A 36 3.90 14.60 4.01
CA LEU A 36 4.72 14.28 5.16
C LEU A 36 4.55 12.82 5.57
N ALA A 37 5.65 12.19 6.00
CA ALA A 37 5.61 10.81 6.48
C ALA A 37 4.63 10.64 7.64
N GLU A 38 4.48 11.66 8.48
CA GLU A 38 3.52 11.70 9.58
C GLU A 38 2.09 11.53 9.08
N GLN A 39 1.75 12.17 7.96
CA GLN A 39 0.44 12.04 7.32
C GLN A 39 0.23 10.63 6.79
N ALA A 40 1.29 10.03 6.25
CA ALA A 40 1.24 8.66 5.75
C ALA A 40 0.94 7.67 6.88
N VAL A 41 1.61 7.83 8.02
CA VAL A 41 1.39 6.97 9.19
C VAL A 41 -0.04 7.11 9.69
N ALA A 42 -0.53 8.34 9.79
CA ALA A 42 -1.90 8.59 10.24
C ALA A 42 -2.92 7.91 9.31
N MET A 43 -2.70 7.98 8.01
CA MET A 43 -3.58 7.33 7.03
C MET A 43 -3.54 5.82 7.17
N MET A 44 -2.34 5.24 7.31
CA MET A 44 -2.19 3.80 7.47
C MET A 44 -2.86 3.29 8.74
N ASN A 45 -2.72 4.02 9.86
CA ASN A 45 -3.36 3.65 11.11
C ASN A 45 -4.89 3.77 11.03
N GLU A 46 -5.38 4.85 10.45
CA GLU A 46 -6.81 5.07 10.29
C GLU A 46 -7.47 4.01 9.42
N ARG A 47 -6.82 3.63 8.34
CA ARG A 47 -7.33 2.65 7.39
C ARG A 47 -6.96 1.21 7.73
N LYS A 48 -6.12 1.01 8.74
CA LYS A 48 -5.62 -0.30 9.16
C LYS A 48 -4.91 -1.02 8.02
N ILE A 49 -4.08 -0.27 7.31
CA ILE A 49 -3.22 -0.78 6.23
C ILE A 49 -1.77 -0.49 6.55
N THR A 50 -0.85 -1.16 5.86
CA THR A 50 0.58 -1.04 6.15
C THR A 50 1.39 -0.50 4.98
N CYS A 51 0.76 -0.28 3.84
CA CYS A 51 1.43 0.19 2.62
C CYS A 51 0.60 1.24 1.92
N LEU A 52 1.29 2.19 1.31
CA LEU A 52 0.69 3.19 0.43
C LEU A 52 1.54 3.30 -0.82
N PHE A 53 0.92 3.48 -1.98
CA PHE A 53 1.65 3.87 -3.18
C PHE A 53 1.80 5.38 -3.20
N ALA A 54 2.99 5.87 -3.51
CA ALA A 54 3.23 7.28 -3.77
C ALA A 54 2.90 7.54 -5.23
N VAL A 55 1.91 8.39 -5.47
CA VAL A 55 1.41 8.69 -6.81
C VAL A 55 1.35 10.20 -6.98
N SER A 56 1.98 10.72 -8.03
CA SER A 56 1.94 12.14 -8.33
C SER A 56 0.52 12.56 -8.73
N PRO A 57 -0.02 13.65 -8.17
CA PRO A 57 -1.38 14.10 -8.49
C PRO A 57 -1.60 14.39 -9.98
N ASP A 58 -0.55 14.75 -10.70
CA ASP A 58 -0.58 15.06 -12.13
C ASP A 58 -0.04 13.93 -13.00
N GLY A 59 0.31 12.82 -12.40
CA GLY A 59 1.05 11.73 -13.03
C GLY A 59 0.21 10.61 -13.61
N ALA A 60 -1.01 10.87 -14.02
CA ALA A 60 -1.86 9.86 -14.66
C ALA A 60 -2.04 8.57 -13.85
N GLY A 61 -1.89 8.66 -12.55
CA GLY A 61 -2.12 7.52 -11.65
C GLY A 61 -1.00 6.49 -11.60
N GLN A 62 0.17 6.81 -12.15
CA GLN A 62 1.32 5.90 -12.08
C GLN A 62 1.96 5.93 -10.69
N ALA A 63 2.28 4.76 -10.16
CA ALA A 63 2.98 4.65 -8.91
C ALA A 63 4.45 5.02 -9.10
N GLU A 64 4.93 5.98 -8.30
CA GLU A 64 6.33 6.40 -8.30
C GLU A 64 7.13 5.64 -7.27
N GLY A 65 6.48 5.11 -6.25
CA GLY A 65 7.12 4.34 -5.21
C GLY A 65 6.10 3.70 -4.30
N ILE A 66 6.59 2.95 -3.34
CA ILE A 66 5.78 2.32 -2.31
C ILE A 66 6.35 2.67 -0.94
N LEU A 67 5.47 3.02 -0.01
CA LEU A 67 5.85 3.32 1.36
C LEU A 67 5.22 2.28 2.28
N HIS A 68 6.05 1.58 3.04
CA HIS A 68 5.59 0.63 4.04
C HIS A 68 5.70 1.27 5.42
N ILE A 69 4.82 0.88 6.35
CA ILE A 69 4.84 1.46 7.70
C ILE A 69 6.21 1.24 8.39
N HIS A 70 6.91 0.15 8.08
CA HIS A 70 8.25 -0.09 8.62
C HIS A 70 9.26 0.95 8.15
N ASP A 71 9.08 1.52 6.96
CA ASP A 71 9.95 2.60 6.49
C ASP A 71 9.84 3.81 7.41
N CYS A 72 8.61 4.11 7.84
CA CYS A 72 8.35 5.23 8.75
C CYS A 72 8.90 4.95 10.15
N LEU A 73 8.76 3.71 10.63
CA LEU A 73 9.30 3.31 11.94
C LEU A 73 10.82 3.42 11.96
N ARG A 74 11.49 2.97 10.88
CA ARG A 74 12.95 3.08 10.77
C ARG A 74 13.42 4.52 10.71
N ALA A 75 12.59 5.41 10.16
CA ALA A 75 12.91 6.84 10.09
C ALA A 75 12.62 7.59 11.39
N GLY A 76 12.02 6.92 12.38
CA GLY A 76 11.71 7.52 13.66
C GLY A 76 10.45 8.39 13.69
N VAL A 77 9.54 8.18 12.75
CA VAL A 77 8.30 8.97 12.67
C VAL A 77 7.28 8.57 13.74
N VAL A 78 7.39 7.37 14.26
CA VAL A 78 6.45 6.85 15.27
C VAL A 78 7.20 6.40 16.48
#